data_906d3ce86a9f154bf60d786ebd58d4db
#
_entry.id   906d3ce86a9f154bf60d786ebd58d4db
#
_cell.length_a   1.000
_cell.length_b   1.000
_cell.length_c   1.000
_cell.angle_alpha   90.00
_cell.angle_beta   90.00
_cell.angle_gamma   90.00
#
_symmetry.space_group_name_H-M   'P 1'
#
loop_
_entity.id
_entity.type
_entity.pdbx_description
1 polymer ?
#
loop_
_entity_poly.entity_id
_entity_poly.type
_entity_poly.pdbx_seq_one_letter_code
_entity_poly.pdbx_strand_id
1 'polypeptide(L)'
;NDDQRGLAHLLEHLAFNGSEHFQGNSLQNYLQSIGVEYGKNLNAYTSIDKTVYYFTDVPTTRATAVDSCMLILKDWSNGISLTKEAIEGERDVVHNEYRMRMVGQQRMLERSLPALYPGSKYGYRMPIGLMSIIDGCDPETLRAYYRKWYRPDNQAIIIVGDIDVDHIEAQI
;
A
#
# COMPACT_ATOMS: atom_id res chain seq x y z
N ASN A 1 14.52 -8.03 -5.22
CA ASN A 1 15.09 -9.37 -5.35
C ASN A 1 14.00 -10.39 -5.68
N ASP A 2 14.38 -11.57 -6.20
CA ASP A 2 13.40 -12.60 -6.57
C ASP A 2 12.76 -13.26 -5.35
N ASP A 3 13.45 -13.28 -4.22
CA ASP A 3 12.99 -13.68 -2.90
C ASP A 3 12.04 -12.69 -2.20
N GLN A 4 11.72 -11.59 -2.85
CA GLN A 4 10.86 -10.51 -2.33
C GLN A 4 9.63 -10.24 -3.21
N ARG A 5 9.33 -11.16 -4.13
CA ARG A 5 8.20 -11.02 -5.05
C ARG A 5 6.87 -11.10 -4.31
N GLY A 6 6.12 -9.99 -4.33
CA GLY A 6 4.84 -9.83 -3.65
C GLY A 6 4.91 -9.05 -2.33
N LEU A 7 6.11 -8.78 -1.77
CA LEU A 7 6.21 -8.06 -0.49
C LEU A 7 5.71 -6.62 -0.58
N ALA A 8 5.86 -5.95 -1.73
CA ALA A 8 5.31 -4.61 -1.93
C ALA A 8 3.78 -4.61 -1.81
N HIS A 9 3.13 -5.60 -2.42
CA HIS A 9 1.68 -5.76 -2.40
C HIS A 9 1.16 -6.16 -1.00
N LEU A 10 1.83 -7.12 -0.34
CA LEU A 10 1.50 -7.47 1.04
C LEU A 10 1.65 -6.26 1.98
N LEU A 11 2.68 -5.44 1.79
CA LEU A 11 2.89 -4.22 2.57
C LEU A 11 1.81 -3.18 2.30
N GLU A 12 1.34 -3.06 1.06
CA GLU A 12 0.20 -2.21 0.72
C GLU A 12 -1.04 -2.56 1.55
N HIS A 13 -1.40 -3.83 1.62
CA HIS A 13 -2.52 -4.29 2.44
C HIS A 13 -2.34 -3.95 3.92
N LEU A 14 -1.14 -4.20 4.45
CA LEU A 14 -0.82 -3.97 5.86
C LEU A 14 -0.85 -2.48 6.26
N ALA A 15 -0.71 -1.56 5.32
CA ALA A 15 -0.82 -0.13 5.57
C ALA A 15 -2.21 0.28 6.11
N PHE A 16 -3.23 -0.55 5.88
CA PHE A 16 -4.60 -0.33 6.37
C PHE A 16 -4.92 -1.06 7.68
N ASN A 17 -4.02 -1.92 8.16
CA ASN A 17 -4.25 -2.78 9.33
C ASN A 17 -3.68 -2.22 10.63
N GLY A 18 -3.15 -1.01 10.60
CA GLY A 18 -2.65 -0.28 11.76
C GLY A 18 -1.35 0.43 11.53
N SER A 19 -1.18 1.53 12.23
CA SER A 19 -0.01 2.38 12.19
C SER A 19 0.30 2.95 13.57
N GLU A 20 1.34 3.76 13.68
CA GLU A 20 1.78 4.38 14.92
C GLU A 20 0.64 5.15 15.63
N HIS A 21 -0.10 5.97 14.89
CA HIS A 21 -1.17 6.79 15.43
C HIS A 21 -2.58 6.20 15.23
N PHE A 22 -2.74 5.24 14.33
CA PHE A 22 -4.02 4.62 14.00
C PHE A 22 -3.95 3.11 14.16
N GLN A 23 -4.32 2.60 15.32
CA GLN A 23 -4.27 1.17 15.62
C GLN A 23 -5.45 0.40 15.03
N GLY A 24 -5.20 -0.78 14.50
CA GLY A 24 -6.22 -1.65 13.91
C GLY A 24 -7.02 -0.92 12.83
N ASN A 25 -8.34 -0.93 12.92
CA ASN A 25 -9.24 -0.30 11.95
C ASN A 25 -9.50 1.20 12.21
N SER A 26 -8.81 1.84 13.16
CA SER A 26 -9.12 3.22 13.57
C SER A 26 -8.88 4.23 12.43
N LEU A 27 -7.91 3.98 11.55
CA LEU A 27 -7.68 4.78 10.34
C LEU A 27 -8.92 4.78 9.43
N GLN A 28 -9.40 3.60 9.09
CA GLN A 28 -10.58 3.46 8.21
C GLN A 28 -11.82 4.06 8.84
N ASN A 29 -12.04 3.80 10.15
CA ASN A 29 -13.17 4.35 10.90
C ASN A 29 -13.11 5.89 10.95
N TYR A 30 -11.94 6.46 11.18
CA TYR A 30 -11.75 7.91 11.16
C TYR A 30 -12.08 8.50 9.80
N LEU A 31 -11.47 8.00 8.72
CA LEU A 31 -11.72 8.49 7.37
C LEU A 31 -13.19 8.37 6.97
N GLN A 32 -13.83 7.25 7.31
CA GLN A 32 -15.27 7.08 7.08
C GLN A 32 -16.10 8.10 7.85
N SER A 33 -15.71 8.46 9.08
CA SER A 33 -16.41 9.45 9.89
C SER A 33 -16.40 10.87 9.31
N ILE A 34 -15.43 11.17 8.45
CA ILE A 34 -15.31 12.44 7.73
C ILE A 34 -15.82 12.38 6.29
N GLY A 35 -16.40 11.24 5.87
CA GLY A 35 -17.00 11.04 4.56
C GLY A 35 -16.08 10.43 3.50
N VAL A 36 -14.89 9.99 3.87
CA VAL A 36 -13.93 9.32 2.99
C VAL A 36 -14.16 7.80 3.08
N GLU A 37 -14.80 7.22 2.08
CA GLU A 37 -15.24 5.83 2.07
C GLU A 37 -14.15 4.90 1.48
N TYR A 38 -13.87 3.78 2.16
CA TYR A 38 -12.96 2.75 1.67
C TYR A 38 -13.45 2.15 0.33
N GLY A 39 -12.54 1.95 -0.60
CA GLY A 39 -12.84 1.43 -1.94
C GLY A 39 -13.39 2.46 -2.93
N LYS A 40 -13.85 3.63 -2.45
CA LYS A 40 -14.34 4.74 -3.27
C LYS A 40 -13.38 5.93 -3.23
N ASN A 41 -13.17 6.50 -2.07
CA ASN A 41 -12.35 7.69 -1.84
C ASN A 41 -11.00 7.37 -1.17
N LEU A 42 -10.89 6.22 -0.52
CA LEU A 42 -9.70 5.69 0.12
C LEU A 42 -9.31 4.40 -0.59
N ASN A 43 -8.12 4.34 -1.16
CA ASN A 43 -7.61 3.14 -1.80
C ASN A 43 -6.08 3.17 -1.95
N ALA A 44 -5.52 2.05 -2.41
CA ALA A 44 -4.13 1.94 -2.82
C ALA A 44 -4.00 0.99 -4.01
N TYR A 45 -2.85 1.00 -4.64
CA TYR A 45 -2.49 -0.02 -5.64
C TYR A 45 -0.99 -0.20 -5.71
N THR A 46 -0.57 -1.42 -5.97
CA THR A 46 0.83 -1.77 -6.28
C THR A 46 0.95 -2.12 -7.76
N SER A 47 1.85 -1.44 -8.44
CA SER A 47 2.30 -1.77 -9.80
C SER A 47 3.66 -2.46 -9.76
N ILE A 48 4.28 -2.65 -10.93
CA ILE A 48 5.60 -3.29 -11.04
C ILE A 48 6.70 -2.40 -10.45
N ASP A 49 6.54 -1.08 -10.47
CA ASP A 49 7.55 -0.08 -10.15
C ASP A 49 7.19 0.86 -9.00
N LYS A 50 5.93 0.88 -8.56
CA LYS A 50 5.48 1.78 -7.49
C LYS A 50 4.29 1.21 -6.72
N THR A 51 4.14 1.68 -5.49
CA THR A 51 2.92 1.56 -4.68
C THR A 51 2.38 2.98 -4.45
N VAL A 52 1.09 3.16 -4.65
CA VAL A 52 0.42 4.45 -4.47
C VAL A 52 -0.70 4.29 -3.45
N TYR A 53 -0.72 5.15 -2.45
CA TYR A 53 -1.80 5.29 -1.47
C TYR A 53 -2.47 6.63 -1.72
N TYR A 54 -3.77 6.68 -1.69
CA TYR A 54 -4.49 7.91 -1.92
C TYR A 54 -5.85 7.96 -1.24
N PHE A 55 -6.27 9.17 -0.96
CA PHE A 55 -7.65 9.47 -0.60
C PHE A 55 -8.09 10.74 -1.34
N THR A 56 -9.37 10.81 -1.65
CA THR A 56 -10.01 11.91 -2.37
C THR A 56 -11.21 12.44 -1.59
N ASP A 57 -11.67 13.59 -1.99
CA ASP A 57 -12.88 14.22 -1.41
C ASP A 57 -12.80 14.45 0.10
N VAL A 58 -11.59 14.71 0.62
CA VAL A 58 -11.38 15.11 2.00
C VAL A 58 -12.03 16.49 2.23
N PRO A 59 -12.92 16.63 3.25
CA PRO A 59 -13.58 17.91 3.50
C PRO A 59 -12.59 18.96 4.04
N THR A 60 -12.22 19.94 3.23
CA THR A 60 -11.28 21.02 3.60
C THR A 60 -11.89 22.08 4.52
N THR A 61 -13.21 22.06 4.70
CA THR A 61 -13.91 22.95 5.65
C THR A 61 -13.57 22.66 7.13
N ARG A 62 -12.91 21.53 7.39
CA ARG A 62 -12.43 21.13 8.71
C ARG A 62 -10.90 21.03 8.67
N ALA A 63 -10.20 22.01 9.22
CA ALA A 63 -8.73 22.00 9.28
C ALA A 63 -8.18 20.71 9.89
N THR A 64 -8.82 20.21 10.96
CA THR A 64 -8.43 18.95 11.61
C THR A 64 -8.54 17.71 10.70
N ALA A 65 -9.41 17.73 9.67
CA ALA A 65 -9.51 16.62 8.73
C ALA A 65 -8.28 16.55 7.81
N VAL A 66 -7.83 17.71 7.33
CA VAL A 66 -6.62 17.83 6.51
C VAL A 66 -5.38 17.42 7.31
N ASP A 67 -5.22 17.94 8.53
CA ASP A 67 -4.08 17.61 9.42
C ASP A 67 -4.04 16.11 9.75
N SER A 68 -5.20 15.50 10.00
CA SER A 68 -5.26 14.05 10.24
C SER A 68 -4.91 13.25 9.00
N CYS A 69 -5.29 13.72 7.81
CA CYS A 69 -4.89 13.09 6.56
C CYS A 69 -3.38 13.19 6.34
N MET A 70 -2.75 14.32 6.68
CA MET A 70 -1.29 14.46 6.66
C MET A 70 -0.62 13.47 7.63
N LEU A 71 -1.18 13.31 8.83
CA LEU A 71 -0.71 12.32 9.79
C LEU A 71 -0.82 10.87 9.26
N ILE A 72 -1.90 10.55 8.55
CA ILE A 72 -2.06 9.24 7.90
C ILE A 72 -0.99 9.03 6.82
N LEU A 73 -0.72 10.03 5.98
CA LEU A 73 0.33 9.95 4.97
C LEU A 73 1.71 9.75 5.62
N LYS A 74 1.99 10.45 6.71
CA LYS A 74 3.20 10.25 7.51
C LYS A 74 3.29 8.81 8.03
N ASP A 75 2.23 8.28 8.61
CA ASP A 75 2.20 6.92 9.13
C ASP A 75 2.42 5.88 8.02
N TRP A 76 1.82 6.05 6.86
CA TRP A 76 2.10 5.17 5.72
C TRP A 76 3.54 5.23 5.27
N SER A 77 4.17 6.41 5.35
CA SER A 77 5.56 6.59 4.94
C SER A 77 6.57 5.94 5.89
N ASN A 78 6.29 5.91 7.21
CA ASN A 78 7.29 5.49 8.22
C ASN A 78 6.71 4.81 9.47
N GLY A 79 5.39 4.73 9.64
CA GLY A 79 4.72 4.30 10.87
C GLY A 79 3.82 3.07 10.74
N ILE A 80 3.91 2.27 9.68
CA ILE A 80 3.07 1.06 9.53
C ILE A 80 3.44 0.03 10.62
N SER A 81 2.43 -0.43 11.35
CA SER A 81 2.57 -1.44 12.41
C SER A 81 2.61 -2.84 11.82
N LEU A 82 3.79 -3.35 11.54
CA LEU A 82 3.98 -4.68 10.97
C LEU A 82 4.00 -5.74 12.09
N THR A 83 2.84 -5.93 12.76
CA THR A 83 2.71 -6.97 13.79
C THR A 83 2.63 -8.36 13.15
N LYS A 84 3.03 -9.38 13.91
CA LYS A 84 2.98 -10.75 13.42
C LYS A 84 1.56 -11.17 13.08
N GLU A 85 0.62 -10.81 13.94
CA GLU A 85 -0.80 -11.15 13.82
C GLU A 85 -1.42 -10.51 12.57
N ALA A 86 -1.10 -9.24 12.29
CA ALA A 86 -1.57 -8.55 11.09
C ALA A 86 -1.01 -9.21 9.82
N ILE A 87 0.29 -9.56 9.81
CA ILE A 87 0.95 -10.21 8.68
C ILE A 87 0.32 -11.59 8.41
N GLU A 88 0.10 -12.38 9.44
CA GLU A 88 -0.51 -13.72 9.31
C GLU A 88 -1.95 -13.63 8.80
N GLY A 89 -2.74 -12.70 9.32
CA GLY A 89 -4.11 -12.47 8.86
C GLY A 89 -4.18 -12.02 7.40
N GLU A 90 -3.25 -11.16 6.98
CA GLU A 90 -3.27 -10.59 5.63
C GLU A 90 -2.82 -11.60 4.54
N ARG A 91 -2.06 -12.64 4.90
CA ARG A 91 -1.71 -13.72 3.96
C ARG A 91 -2.94 -14.38 3.35
N ASP A 92 -3.94 -14.69 4.16
CA ASP A 92 -5.18 -15.30 3.69
C ASP A 92 -5.96 -14.38 2.73
N VAL A 93 -5.93 -13.06 2.99
CA VAL A 93 -6.53 -12.07 2.10
C VAL A 93 -5.82 -12.05 0.74
N VAL A 94 -4.49 -11.99 0.72
CA VAL A 94 -3.68 -12.04 -0.51
C VAL A 94 -3.89 -13.35 -1.26
N HIS A 95 -3.98 -14.49 -0.57
CA HIS A 95 -4.32 -15.78 -1.19
C HIS A 95 -5.69 -15.79 -1.86
N ASN A 96 -6.69 -15.22 -1.22
CA ASN A 96 -8.03 -15.11 -1.79
C ASN A 96 -8.03 -14.21 -3.03
N GLU A 97 -7.33 -13.09 -2.97
CA GLU A 97 -7.16 -12.20 -4.12
C GLU A 97 -6.45 -12.91 -5.28
N TYR A 98 -5.37 -13.63 -5.00
CA TYR A 98 -4.66 -14.44 -5.99
C TYR A 98 -5.61 -15.43 -6.70
N ARG A 99 -6.42 -16.17 -5.94
CA ARG A 99 -7.39 -17.11 -6.51
C ARG A 99 -8.42 -16.42 -7.40
N MET A 100 -8.94 -15.26 -6.98
CA MET A 100 -9.91 -14.51 -7.78
C MET A 100 -9.30 -13.92 -9.05
N ARG A 101 -8.04 -13.50 -9.01
CA ARG A 101 -7.33 -12.92 -10.17
C ARG A 101 -6.86 -13.98 -11.17
N MET A 102 -6.60 -15.23 -10.74
CA MET A 102 -6.06 -16.30 -11.60
C MET A 102 -7.09 -16.90 -12.56
N VAL A 103 -7.84 -16.05 -13.24
CA VAL A 103 -8.74 -16.43 -14.36
C VAL A 103 -7.94 -16.66 -15.64
N GLY A 104 -8.61 -17.23 -16.67
CA GLY A 104 -7.96 -17.58 -17.94
C GLY A 104 -7.20 -16.42 -18.59
N GLN A 105 -7.81 -15.23 -18.61
CA GLN A 105 -7.19 -14.02 -19.19
C GLN A 105 -5.90 -13.63 -18.48
N GLN A 106 -5.87 -13.67 -17.15
CA GLN A 106 -4.68 -13.37 -16.36
C GLN A 106 -3.55 -14.36 -16.65
N ARG A 107 -3.86 -15.66 -16.70
CA ARG A 107 -2.87 -16.69 -17.03
C ARG A 107 -2.29 -16.52 -18.44
N MET A 108 -3.09 -16.10 -19.41
CA MET A 108 -2.63 -15.77 -20.76
C MET A 108 -1.71 -14.56 -20.76
N LEU A 109 -2.08 -13.50 -20.04
CA LEU A 109 -1.25 -12.29 -19.89
C LEU A 109 0.12 -12.67 -19.31
N GLU A 110 0.16 -13.35 -18.18
CA GLU A 110 1.42 -13.74 -17.52
C GLU A 110 2.32 -14.60 -18.39
N ARG A 111 1.75 -15.48 -19.22
CA ARG A 111 2.51 -16.26 -20.19
C ARG A 111 3.05 -15.42 -21.35
N SER A 112 2.40 -14.33 -21.68
CA SER A 112 2.81 -13.43 -22.77
C SER A 112 3.88 -12.44 -22.35
N LEU A 113 3.92 -12.05 -21.06
CA LEU A 113 4.82 -11.02 -20.55
C LEU A 113 6.30 -11.28 -20.83
N PRO A 114 6.86 -12.49 -20.67
CA PRO A 114 8.27 -12.74 -20.99
C PRO A 114 8.61 -12.52 -22.47
N ALA A 115 7.65 -12.74 -23.38
CA ALA A 115 7.84 -12.48 -24.80
C ALA A 115 7.69 -10.99 -25.14
N LEU A 116 6.81 -10.28 -24.44
CA LEU A 116 6.61 -8.83 -24.62
C LEU A 116 7.75 -8.02 -24.00
N TYR A 117 8.35 -8.50 -22.92
CA TYR A 117 9.43 -7.83 -22.19
C TYR A 117 10.64 -8.76 -22.00
N PRO A 118 11.30 -9.17 -23.10
CA PRO A 118 12.40 -10.13 -23.02
C PRO A 118 13.58 -9.56 -22.23
N GLY A 119 14.10 -10.35 -21.28
CA GLY A 119 15.21 -9.95 -20.41
C GLY A 119 14.89 -8.92 -19.34
N SER A 120 13.65 -8.43 -19.30
CA SER A 120 13.20 -7.45 -18.30
C SER A 120 12.48 -8.11 -17.13
N LYS A 121 12.61 -7.53 -15.94
CA LYS A 121 11.83 -7.90 -14.75
C LYS A 121 10.33 -7.71 -14.93
N TYR A 122 9.90 -6.81 -15.81
CA TYR A 122 8.49 -6.63 -16.19
C TYR A 122 7.87 -7.89 -16.78
N GLY A 123 8.67 -8.77 -17.37
CA GLY A 123 8.20 -10.03 -17.95
C GLY A 123 7.76 -11.10 -16.95
N TYR A 124 8.14 -11.00 -15.67
CA TYR A 124 7.87 -12.07 -14.69
C TYR A 124 7.62 -11.60 -13.26
N ARG A 125 7.65 -10.29 -12.96
CA ARG A 125 7.44 -9.75 -11.62
C ARG A 125 6.07 -9.09 -11.47
N MET A 126 5.01 -9.90 -11.57
CA MET A 126 3.67 -9.41 -11.26
C MET A 126 3.57 -8.99 -9.79
N PRO A 127 2.86 -7.87 -9.49
CA PRO A 127 2.73 -7.33 -8.13
C PRO A 127 2.17 -8.32 -7.11
N ILE A 128 1.20 -9.16 -7.51
CA ILE A 128 0.62 -10.19 -6.64
C ILE A 128 1.67 -11.16 -6.07
N GLY A 129 2.81 -11.30 -6.72
CA GLY A 129 3.95 -12.06 -6.26
C GLY A 129 3.82 -13.57 -6.36
N LEU A 130 4.59 -14.24 -5.50
CA LEU A 130 4.58 -15.69 -5.36
C LEU A 130 4.05 -16.07 -3.99
N MET A 131 3.05 -16.93 -3.95
CA MET A 131 2.43 -17.36 -2.68
C MET A 131 3.44 -18.03 -1.74
N SER A 132 4.39 -18.79 -2.27
CA SER A 132 5.48 -19.39 -1.45
C SER A 132 6.37 -18.34 -0.76
N ILE A 133 6.52 -17.14 -1.33
CA ILE A 133 7.25 -16.05 -0.68
C ILE A 133 6.37 -15.36 0.35
N ILE A 134 5.10 -15.11 0.03
CA ILE A 134 4.12 -14.54 0.96
C ILE A 134 3.99 -15.40 2.21
N ASP A 135 3.88 -16.73 2.06
CA ASP A 135 3.76 -17.69 3.17
C ASP A 135 5.04 -17.79 4.00
N GLY A 136 6.19 -17.82 3.32
CA GLY A 136 7.50 -17.96 3.96
C GLY A 136 8.11 -16.67 4.50
N CYS A 137 7.50 -15.50 4.23
CA CYS A 137 8.01 -14.22 4.68
C CYS A 137 7.89 -14.10 6.21
N ASP A 138 9.01 -14.00 6.91
CA ASP A 138 9.01 -13.65 8.33
C ASP A 138 8.79 -12.14 8.53
N PRO A 139 8.25 -11.73 9.70
CA PRO A 139 7.96 -10.32 9.96
C PRO A 139 9.18 -9.39 9.86
N GLU A 140 10.38 -9.88 10.20
CA GLU A 140 11.58 -9.04 10.13
C GLU A 140 12.04 -8.80 8.69
N THR A 141 11.88 -9.79 7.81
CA THR A 141 12.11 -9.62 6.37
C THR A 141 11.20 -8.54 5.80
N LEU A 142 9.92 -8.52 6.18
CA LEU A 142 8.98 -7.50 5.73
C LEU A 142 9.30 -6.12 6.31
N ARG A 143 9.68 -6.03 7.59
CA ARG A 143 10.15 -4.79 8.22
C ARG A 143 11.42 -4.26 7.56
N ALA A 144 12.36 -5.14 7.23
CA ALA A 144 13.58 -4.76 6.50
C ALA A 144 13.26 -4.26 5.09
N TYR A 145 12.28 -4.87 4.42
CA TYR A 145 11.75 -4.40 3.13
C TYR A 145 11.16 -2.99 3.26
N TYR A 146 10.31 -2.78 4.26
CA TYR A 146 9.69 -1.48 4.53
C TYR A 146 10.75 -0.40 4.77
N ARG A 147 11.66 -0.60 5.71
CA ARG A 147 12.76 0.34 6.01
C ARG A 147 13.64 0.64 4.80
N LYS A 148 13.81 -0.32 3.89
CA LYS A 148 14.65 -0.16 2.70
C LYS A 148 13.99 0.73 1.65
N TRP A 149 12.70 0.54 1.41
CA TRP A 149 12.01 1.15 0.29
C TRP A 149 11.18 2.38 0.63
N TYR A 150 10.65 2.46 1.86
CA TYR A 150 9.87 3.59 2.34
C TYR A 150 10.78 4.59 3.03
N ARG A 151 11.51 5.34 2.23
CA ARG A 151 12.42 6.40 2.66
C ARG A 151 12.04 7.72 1.98
N PRO A 152 12.25 8.87 2.63
CA PRO A 152 11.87 10.17 2.07
C PRO A 152 12.47 10.45 0.68
N ASP A 153 13.70 9.98 0.41
CA ASP A 153 14.38 10.13 -0.88
C ASP A 153 13.83 9.20 -1.97
N ASN A 154 12.90 8.31 -1.64
CA ASN A 154 12.25 7.35 -2.55
C ASN A 154 10.73 7.47 -2.54
N GLN A 155 10.20 8.57 -2.02
CA GLN A 155 8.77 8.85 -1.91
C GLN A 155 8.44 10.19 -2.57
N ALA A 156 7.20 10.31 -3.02
CA ALA A 156 6.63 11.57 -3.46
C ALA A 156 5.27 11.76 -2.80
N ILE A 157 5.01 12.95 -2.30
CA ILE A 157 3.71 13.36 -1.81
C ILE A 157 3.09 14.35 -2.81
N ILE A 158 1.82 14.15 -3.14
CA ILE A 158 1.07 15.01 -4.05
C ILE A 158 -0.25 15.37 -3.37
N ILE A 159 -0.46 16.66 -3.13
CA ILE A 159 -1.66 17.18 -2.49
C ILE A 159 -2.29 18.23 -3.40
N VAL A 160 -3.57 18.05 -3.69
CA VAL A 160 -4.33 18.93 -4.60
C VAL A 160 -5.68 19.23 -3.98
N GLY A 161 -6.02 20.51 -3.87
CA GLY A 161 -7.31 20.94 -3.33
C GLY A 161 -7.32 22.40 -2.89
N ASP A 162 -8.38 22.78 -2.23
CA ASP A 162 -8.52 24.08 -1.56
C ASP A 162 -7.84 23.99 -0.19
N ILE A 163 -6.53 24.27 -0.16
CA ILE A 163 -5.65 24.09 1.00
C ILE A 163 -4.72 25.29 1.18
N ASP A 164 -4.27 25.52 2.40
CA ASP A 164 -3.16 26.41 2.70
C ASP A 164 -1.83 25.68 2.41
N VAL A 165 -1.16 26.09 1.33
CA VAL A 165 0.07 25.44 0.85
C VAL A 165 1.21 25.57 1.86
N ASP A 166 1.37 26.76 2.46
CA ASP A 166 2.45 27.02 3.43
C ASP A 166 2.27 26.17 4.70
N HIS A 167 1.00 26.02 5.15
CA HIS A 167 0.67 25.15 6.28
C HIS A 167 0.98 23.66 5.99
N ILE A 168 0.60 23.19 4.81
CA ILE A 168 0.86 21.79 4.41
C ILE A 168 2.36 21.53 4.23
N GLU A 169 3.08 22.46 3.58
CA GLU A 169 4.53 22.32 3.38
C GLU A 169 5.28 22.25 4.73
N ALA A 170 4.82 23.00 5.73
CA ALA A 170 5.39 22.99 7.06
C ALA A 170 5.16 21.66 7.84
N GLN A 171 4.22 20.82 7.39
CA GLN A 171 3.91 19.51 7.99
C GLN A 171 4.73 18.37 7.37
N ILE A 172 5.34 18.58 6.21
CA ILE A 172 6.17 17.61 5.49
C ILE A 172 7.62 17.66 5.98
#